data_7f940a9dee061cc89279a7544ee75998
#
_entry.id   7f940a9dee061cc89279a7544ee75998
#
_cell.length_a   1.000
_cell.length_b   1.000
_cell.length_c   1.000
_cell.angle_alpha   90.00
_cell.angle_beta   90.00
_cell.angle_gamma   90.00
#
_symmetry.space_group_name_H-M   'P 1'
#
loop_
_entity.id
_entity.type
_entity.pdbx_description
1 polymer ?
#
loop_
_entity_poly.entity_id
_entity_poly.type
_entity_poly.pdbx_seq_one_letter_code
_entity_poly.pdbx_strand_id
1 'polypeptide(L)'
;MRIRVSGIDDSVTDEQRAYAEYRFFAAIAPYETRIRAVDVALTRHRAASRQFLCTVRVDLSGAGRVKTQARGAHPIAAIDRAAERTAWLVGHHTGQRFSLKSHAFSS
;
A
#
# COMPACT_ATOMS: atom_id res chain seq x y z
N MET A 1 4.80 7.47 -11.39
CA MET A 1 4.00 6.97 -10.26
C MET A 1 3.59 8.13 -9.37
N ARG A 2 2.33 8.17 -9.01
CA ARG A 2 1.81 9.22 -8.16
C ARG A 2 1.15 8.58 -6.93
N ILE A 3 1.48 9.07 -5.75
CA ILE A 3 0.92 8.55 -4.51
C ILE A 3 0.09 9.65 -3.86
N ARG A 4 -1.16 9.34 -3.57
CA ARG A 4 -2.06 10.25 -2.90
C ARG A 4 -2.55 9.60 -1.62
N VAL A 5 -2.41 10.31 -0.50
CA VAL A 5 -2.86 9.84 0.79
C VAL A 5 -3.96 10.77 1.29
N SER A 6 -5.10 10.20 1.67
CA SER A 6 -6.20 10.96 2.23
C SER A 6 -6.60 10.38 3.57
N GLY A 7 -7.05 11.25 4.46
CA GLY A 7 -7.68 10.85 5.71
C GLY A 7 -9.10 11.37 5.68
N ILE A 8 -10.02 10.55 6.08
CA ILE A 8 -11.43 10.93 6.01
C ILE A 8 -11.84 11.75 7.22
N ASP A 9 -11.13 11.63 8.33
CA ASP A 9 -11.42 12.42 9.50
C ASP A 9 -10.16 13.06 10.05
N ASP A 10 -10.32 13.86 11.09
CA ASP A 10 -9.22 14.63 11.66
C ASP A 10 -8.25 13.80 12.49
N SER A 11 -8.47 12.50 12.57
CA SER A 11 -7.59 11.64 13.35
C SER A 11 -6.26 11.38 12.65
N VAL A 12 -6.14 11.78 11.40
CA VAL A 12 -4.92 11.58 10.61
C VAL A 12 -4.14 12.88 10.57
N THR A 13 -2.95 12.89 11.11
CA THR A 13 -2.10 14.08 11.16
C THR A 13 -1.31 14.21 9.87
N ASP A 14 -0.77 15.41 9.65
CA ASP A 14 0.10 15.65 8.50
C ASP A 14 1.34 14.77 8.55
N GLU A 15 1.87 14.53 9.75
CA GLU A 15 3.03 13.67 9.91
C GLU A 15 2.71 12.23 9.52
N GLN A 16 1.54 11.75 9.91
CA GLN A 16 1.12 10.41 9.55
C GLN A 16 0.90 10.29 8.04
N ARG A 17 0.37 11.34 7.44
CA ARG A 17 0.18 11.36 5.99
C ARG A 17 1.51 11.34 5.27
N ALA A 18 2.47 12.13 5.73
CA ALA A 18 3.80 12.13 5.15
C ALA A 18 4.49 10.78 5.32
N TYR A 19 4.33 10.18 6.48
CA TYR A 19 4.88 8.86 6.72
C TYR A 19 4.29 7.82 5.75
N ALA A 20 2.98 7.88 5.53
CA ALA A 20 2.32 6.96 4.62
C ALA A 20 2.87 7.11 3.20
N GLU A 21 3.03 8.35 2.74
CA GLU A 21 3.59 8.60 1.41
C GLU A 21 4.98 7.99 1.29
N TYR A 22 5.82 8.22 2.27
CA TYR A 22 7.17 7.67 2.26
C TYR A 22 7.14 6.15 2.31
N ARG A 23 6.33 5.60 3.19
CA ARG A 23 6.31 4.15 3.41
C ARG A 23 5.82 3.41 2.18
N PHE A 24 4.76 3.92 1.54
CA PHE A 24 4.26 3.31 0.33
C PHE A 24 5.23 3.47 -0.83
N PHE A 25 5.84 4.64 -0.94
CA PHE A 25 6.84 4.83 -1.98
C PHE A 25 7.97 3.80 -1.83
N ALA A 26 8.50 3.65 -0.63
CA ALA A 26 9.60 2.72 -0.38
C ALA A 26 9.18 1.28 -0.69
N ALA A 27 7.95 0.91 -0.34
CA ALA A 27 7.49 -0.46 -0.51
C ALA A 27 7.32 -0.85 -1.98
N ILE A 28 6.91 0.09 -2.83
CA ILE A 28 6.57 -0.23 -4.21
C ILE A 28 7.53 0.38 -5.22
N ALA A 29 8.57 1.05 -4.78
CA ALA A 29 9.56 1.64 -5.67
C ALA A 29 10.12 0.63 -6.69
N PRO A 30 10.36 -0.64 -6.34
CA PRO A 30 10.86 -1.60 -7.34
C PRO A 30 9.92 -1.81 -8.53
N TYR A 31 8.64 -1.47 -8.38
CA TYR A 31 7.64 -1.67 -9.42
C TYR A 31 7.19 -0.36 -10.05
N GLU A 32 7.95 0.70 -9.83
CA GLU A 32 7.55 2.06 -10.18
C GLU A 32 7.12 2.19 -11.65
N THR A 33 7.84 1.55 -12.56
CA THR A 33 7.53 1.64 -13.98
C THR A 33 6.22 0.96 -14.37
N ARG A 34 5.70 0.10 -13.50
CA ARG A 34 4.46 -0.61 -13.74
C ARG A 34 3.28 0.02 -13.02
N ILE A 35 3.50 1.07 -12.26
CA ILE A 35 2.46 1.70 -11.46
C ILE A 35 2.17 3.08 -11.98
N ARG A 36 0.89 3.36 -12.24
CA ARG A 36 0.47 4.68 -12.67
C ARG A 36 0.13 5.56 -11.48
N ALA A 37 -0.62 5.05 -10.53
CA ALA A 37 -1.05 5.83 -9.38
C ALA A 37 -1.39 4.92 -8.20
N VAL A 38 -1.22 5.47 -7.00
CA VAL A 38 -1.57 4.78 -5.76
C VAL A 38 -2.43 5.73 -4.93
N ASP A 39 -3.60 5.27 -4.53
CA ASP A 39 -4.47 6.02 -3.65
C ASP A 39 -4.56 5.28 -2.32
N VAL A 40 -4.24 5.98 -1.25
CA VAL A 40 -4.25 5.44 0.11
C VAL A 40 -5.26 6.23 0.92
N ALA A 41 -6.19 5.53 1.57
CA ALA A 41 -7.16 6.16 2.45
C ALA A 41 -6.99 5.58 3.85
N LEU A 42 -6.85 6.45 4.83
CA LEU A 42 -6.66 6.05 6.21
C LEU A 42 -7.85 6.55 7.01
N THR A 43 -8.59 5.62 7.60
CA THR A 43 -9.80 5.95 8.35
C THR A 43 -9.83 5.19 9.66
N ARG A 44 -10.64 5.71 10.57
CA ARG A 44 -10.93 4.98 11.81
C ARG A 44 -12.01 3.95 11.52
N HIS A 45 -11.78 2.73 11.96
CA HIS A 45 -12.75 1.66 11.74
C HIS A 45 -13.92 1.82 12.72
N ARG A 46 -15.11 1.99 12.19
CA ARG A 46 -16.28 2.30 13.04
C ARG A 46 -16.68 1.17 13.94
N ALA A 47 -16.67 -0.04 13.44
CA ALA A 47 -17.10 -1.20 14.21
C ALA A 47 -16.13 -1.56 15.32
N ALA A 48 -14.86 -1.15 15.17
CA ALA A 48 -13.84 -1.38 16.18
C ALA A 48 -13.19 -0.04 16.45
N SER A 49 -13.75 0.72 17.39
CA SER A 49 -13.42 2.12 17.59
C SER A 49 -11.94 2.41 17.85
N ARG A 50 -11.17 1.40 18.21
CA ARG A 50 -9.74 1.58 18.47
C ARG A 50 -8.88 1.10 17.34
N GLN A 51 -9.46 0.86 16.18
CA GLN A 51 -8.69 0.39 15.05
C GLN A 51 -8.77 1.37 13.89
N PHE A 52 -7.69 1.37 13.13
CA PHE A 52 -7.61 2.16 11.92
C PHE A 52 -7.58 1.22 10.73
N LEU A 53 -8.17 1.68 9.64
CA LEU A 53 -8.24 0.93 8.40
C LEU A 53 -7.48 1.70 7.33
N CYS A 54 -6.53 1.04 6.70
CA CYS A 54 -5.79 1.63 5.58
C CYS A 54 -6.21 0.88 4.32
N THR A 55 -6.87 1.59 3.42
CA THR A 55 -7.32 1.03 2.14
C THR A 55 -6.44 1.56 1.03
N VAL A 56 -5.99 0.69 0.14
CA VAL A 56 -5.04 1.04 -0.90
C VAL A 56 -5.58 0.59 -2.24
N ARG A 57 -5.52 1.49 -3.22
CA ARG A 57 -5.85 1.18 -4.60
C ARG A 57 -4.66 1.53 -5.45
N VAL A 58 -4.21 0.58 -6.27
CA VAL A 58 -3.07 0.77 -7.15
C VAL A 58 -3.53 0.59 -8.59
N ASP A 59 -3.31 1.61 -9.41
CA ASP A 59 -3.58 1.53 -10.84
C ASP A 59 -2.30 1.09 -11.52
N LEU A 60 -2.35 -0.05 -12.19
CA LEU A 60 -1.20 -0.62 -12.89
C LEU A 60 -1.25 -0.26 -14.36
N SER A 61 -0.09 0.01 -14.92
CA SER A 61 0.01 0.30 -16.35
C SER A 61 -0.25 -0.98 -17.13
N GLY A 62 -1.37 -1.02 -17.84
CA GLY A 62 -1.70 -2.14 -18.71
C GLY A 62 -2.17 -3.39 -18.02
N ALA A 63 -2.27 -3.42 -16.71
CA ALA A 63 -2.64 -4.63 -15.98
C ALA A 63 -3.81 -4.43 -15.02
N GLY A 64 -4.52 -3.33 -15.15
CA GLY A 64 -5.70 -3.12 -14.34
C GLY A 64 -5.40 -2.50 -13.00
N ARG A 65 -6.11 -2.96 -11.99
CA ARG A 65 -6.10 -2.32 -10.69
C ARG A 65 -6.02 -3.35 -9.59
N VAL A 66 -5.26 -3.02 -8.55
CA VAL A 66 -5.15 -3.86 -7.36
C VAL A 66 -5.71 -3.09 -6.18
N LYS A 67 -6.45 -3.76 -5.33
CA LYS A 67 -7.02 -3.14 -4.14
C LYS A 67 -6.73 -4.02 -2.94
N THR A 68 -6.34 -3.39 -1.82
CA THR A 68 -6.11 -4.13 -0.59
C THR A 68 -6.40 -3.22 0.60
N GLN A 69 -6.43 -3.82 1.78
CA GLN A 69 -6.62 -3.05 3.00
C GLN A 69 -6.01 -3.81 4.16
N ALA A 70 -5.70 -3.07 5.22
CA ALA A 70 -5.16 -3.63 6.44
C ALA A 70 -5.63 -2.82 7.63
N ARG A 71 -5.64 -3.45 8.79
CA ARG A 71 -6.06 -2.82 10.03
C ARG A 71 -4.89 -2.75 10.99
N GLY A 72 -4.96 -1.79 11.90
CA GLY A 72 -3.98 -1.67 12.96
C GLY A 72 -4.55 -0.86 14.10
N ALA A 73 -3.98 -1.07 15.29
CA ALA A 73 -4.41 -0.34 16.48
C ALA A 73 -4.00 1.13 16.43
N HIS A 74 -3.03 1.45 15.60
CA HIS A 74 -2.55 2.81 15.39
C HIS A 74 -2.45 3.07 13.90
N PRO A 75 -2.53 4.35 13.47
CA PRO A 75 -2.40 4.66 12.05
C PRO A 75 -1.12 4.09 11.44
N ILE A 76 -0.01 4.20 12.14
CA ILE A 76 1.27 3.71 11.63
C ILE A 76 1.24 2.19 11.41
N ALA A 77 0.64 1.45 12.33
CA ALA A 77 0.54 0.00 12.19
C ALA A 77 -0.31 -0.37 10.98
N ALA A 78 -1.42 0.32 10.78
CA ALA A 78 -2.28 0.07 9.62
C ALA A 78 -1.55 0.39 8.32
N ILE A 79 -0.81 1.50 8.30
CA ILE A 79 -0.02 1.90 7.13
C ILE A 79 1.03 0.85 6.81
N ASP A 80 1.79 0.41 7.82
CA ASP A 80 2.87 -0.55 7.59
C ASP A 80 2.34 -1.87 7.04
N ARG A 81 1.26 -2.37 7.61
CA ARG A 81 0.66 -3.62 7.14
C ARG A 81 0.12 -3.49 5.73
N ALA A 82 -0.53 -2.37 5.44
CA ALA A 82 -1.08 -2.14 4.12
C ALA A 82 0.04 -2.01 3.09
N ALA A 83 1.13 -1.35 3.45
CA ALA A 83 2.27 -1.19 2.54
C ALA A 83 2.88 -2.55 2.19
N GLU A 84 3.05 -3.41 3.19
CA GLU A 84 3.60 -4.74 2.95
C GLU A 84 2.69 -5.57 2.04
N ARG A 85 1.39 -5.54 2.30
CA ARG A 85 0.44 -6.24 1.46
C ARG A 85 0.43 -5.72 0.03
N THR A 86 0.51 -4.40 -0.09
CA THR A 86 0.50 -3.77 -1.41
C THR A 86 1.72 -4.20 -2.21
N ALA A 87 2.90 -4.20 -1.58
CA ALA A 87 4.12 -4.62 -2.26
C ALA A 87 4.01 -6.06 -2.75
N TRP A 88 3.47 -6.93 -1.91
CA TRP A 88 3.30 -8.34 -2.29
C TRP A 88 2.34 -8.49 -3.46
N LEU A 89 1.19 -7.81 -3.39
CA LEU A 89 0.18 -7.90 -4.44
C LEU A 89 0.65 -7.32 -5.75
N VAL A 90 1.32 -6.18 -5.71
CA VAL A 90 1.83 -5.55 -6.91
C VAL A 90 2.88 -6.44 -7.56
N GLY A 91 3.79 -6.98 -6.76
CA GLY A 91 4.79 -7.90 -7.29
C GLY A 91 4.16 -9.10 -7.98
N HIS A 92 3.11 -9.64 -7.39
CA HIS A 92 2.40 -10.79 -7.95
C HIS A 92 1.72 -10.43 -9.26
N HIS A 93 1.03 -9.30 -9.28
CA HIS A 93 0.24 -8.88 -10.46
C HIS A 93 1.10 -8.39 -11.61
N THR A 94 2.30 -7.90 -11.33
CA THR A 94 3.16 -7.42 -12.39
C THR A 94 4.06 -8.52 -12.96
N GLY A 95 3.88 -9.74 -12.52
CA GLY A 95 4.63 -10.85 -13.05
C GLY A 95 6.06 -10.92 -12.57
N GLN A 96 6.33 -10.44 -11.39
CA GLN A 96 7.68 -10.44 -10.85
C GLN A 96 8.14 -11.79 -10.36
N ARG A 97 7.40 -12.82 -10.62
CA ARG A 97 7.80 -14.15 -10.18
C ARG A 97 9.08 -14.64 -10.83
N PHE A 98 9.48 -14.01 -11.94
CA PHE A 98 10.77 -14.35 -12.51
C PHE A 98 11.90 -13.95 -11.57
N SER A 99 11.68 -12.96 -10.73
CA SER A 99 12.66 -12.58 -9.71
C SER A 99 12.78 -13.66 -8.67
N LEU A 100 11.69 -14.32 -8.37
CA LEU A 100 11.70 -15.41 -7.41
C LEU A 100 12.50 -16.57 -7.90
N LYS A 101 12.43 -16.82 -9.19
CA LYS A 101 13.18 -17.92 -9.77
C LYS A 101 14.65 -17.64 -9.83
N SER A 102 14.98 -16.40 -10.04
CA SER A 102 16.38 -16.04 -10.17
C SER A 102 17.15 -16.26 -8.88
N HIS A 103 16.47 -16.36 -7.81
CA HIS A 103 17.16 -16.73 -6.61
C HIS A 103 16.81 -18.15 -6.27
N ALA A 104 16.60 -18.72 -6.96
CA ALA A 104 16.34 -19.71 -6.83
C ALA A 104 16.09 -20.73 -6.51
N PHE A 105 15.84 -20.47 -6.61
CA PHE A 105 15.35 -21.14 -6.51
C PHE A 105 15.38 -21.91 -7.00
N SER A 106 15.39 -21.78 -7.26
CA SER A 106 15.05 -22.29 -7.65
C SER A 106 14.85 -22.81 -7.64
N SER A 107 14.84 -22.77 -7.58
CA SER A 107 14.48 -23.08 -7.48
C SER A 107 14.61 -23.30 -7.20
#